data_7a97c1f482f1710b70ee6d163629724b
#
_entry.id   7a97c1f482f1710b70ee6d163629724b
#
_cell.length_a   1.000
_cell.length_b   1.000
_cell.length_c   1.000
_cell.angle_alpha   90.00
_cell.angle_beta   90.00
_cell.angle_gamma   90.00
#
_symmetry.space_group_name_H-M   'P 1'
#
loop_
_entity.id
_entity.type
_entity.pdbx_description
1 polymer ?
#
loop_
_entity_poly.entity_id
_entity_poly.type
_entity_poly.pdbx_seq_one_letter_code
_entity_poly.pdbx_strand_id
1 'polypeptide(L)'
;MTTVPSPGGLAVLAPEVIAGDTGGLAKGGPSRSFGGVPIFYECQRCTACCRWPGEVQLREGESARLAAFKKMSESEFIGRFTRPTRDRFGLVLREKANGECIFLDGRDCSVQPVKPQQCREFPNLWNFPGFEKLCQAIPRMVSREEREQLIAPATGPCRAGGRTAPASVV
;
A
#
# COMPACT_ATOMS: atom_id res chain seq x y z
N MET A 1 -12.88 -24.66 -54.18
CA MET A 1 -11.84 -23.95 -53.44
C MET A 1 -12.38 -22.58 -53.08
N THR A 2 -12.96 -22.45 -51.93
CA THR A 2 -13.60 -21.23 -51.43
C THR A 2 -12.81 -20.75 -50.22
N THR A 3 -12.09 -19.67 -50.38
CA THR A 3 -11.32 -19.00 -49.31
C THR A 3 -12.25 -18.18 -48.42
N VAL A 4 -12.24 -18.47 -47.11
CA VAL A 4 -12.94 -17.74 -46.07
C VAL A 4 -12.04 -16.60 -45.59
N PRO A 5 -12.49 -15.32 -45.49
CA PRO A 5 -11.72 -14.26 -44.92
C PRO A 5 -11.74 -14.31 -43.40
N SER A 6 -10.57 -14.11 -42.76
CA SER A 6 -10.39 -13.94 -41.34
C SER A 6 -11.01 -12.61 -40.83
N PRO A 7 -11.64 -12.63 -39.64
CA PRO A 7 -12.12 -11.38 -39.02
C PRO A 7 -10.95 -10.58 -38.43
N GLY A 8 -10.96 -9.29 -38.75
CA GLY A 8 -9.96 -8.31 -38.29
C GLY A 8 -9.93 -8.17 -36.78
N GLY A 9 -8.72 -8.28 -36.23
CA GLY A 9 -8.45 -7.99 -34.84
C GLY A 9 -8.61 -6.50 -34.54
N LEU A 10 -9.47 -6.16 -33.61
CA LEU A 10 -9.50 -4.84 -32.97
C LEU A 10 -8.22 -4.69 -32.13
N ALA A 11 -7.34 -3.80 -32.61
CA ALA A 11 -6.21 -3.36 -31.82
C ALA A 11 -6.72 -2.55 -30.63
N VAL A 12 -6.63 -3.13 -29.45
CA VAL A 12 -6.80 -2.39 -28.20
C VAL A 12 -5.57 -1.52 -28.03
N LEU A 13 -5.75 -0.21 -28.23
CA LEU A 13 -4.74 0.78 -27.96
C LEU A 13 -4.46 0.77 -26.47
N ALA A 14 -3.30 0.27 -26.06
CA ALA A 14 -2.77 0.44 -24.73
C ALA A 14 -2.50 1.96 -24.53
N PRO A 15 -2.83 2.51 -23.34
CA PRO A 15 -2.48 3.91 -23.06
C PRO A 15 -0.96 4.04 -23.05
N GLU A 16 -0.45 4.98 -23.82
CA GLU A 16 0.96 5.36 -23.84
C GLU A 16 1.41 5.71 -22.41
N VAL A 17 2.32 4.90 -21.90
CA VAL A 17 3.08 5.23 -20.69
C VAL A 17 4.05 6.35 -21.09
N ILE A 18 3.70 7.57 -20.73
CA ILE A 18 4.64 8.69 -20.80
C ILE A 18 5.78 8.37 -19.85
N ALA A 19 6.94 8.03 -20.43
CA ALA A 19 8.21 7.96 -19.72
C ALA A 19 8.59 9.41 -19.34
N GLY A 20 8.39 9.74 -18.06
CA GLY A 20 8.68 11.04 -17.50
C GLY A 20 9.30 10.91 -16.13
N ASP A 21 10.59 11.14 -16.10
CA ASP A 21 11.38 11.64 -14.99
C ASP A 21 11.71 10.73 -13.82
N THR A 22 12.92 10.22 -13.87
CA THR A 22 13.70 9.74 -12.73
C THR A 22 14.05 10.93 -11.83
N GLY A 23 13.29 11.21 -10.81
CA GLY A 23 13.55 12.32 -9.91
C GLY A 23 12.90 12.15 -8.55
N GLY A 24 13.71 11.83 -7.55
CA GLY A 24 13.53 12.24 -6.18
C GLY A 24 12.30 11.67 -5.46
N LEU A 25 12.57 10.98 -4.35
CA LEU A 25 11.57 10.80 -3.28
C LEU A 25 10.88 12.14 -3.01
N ALA A 26 9.69 12.32 -3.53
CA ALA A 26 8.85 13.46 -3.18
C ALA A 26 8.49 13.34 -1.70
N LYS A 27 9.27 14.00 -0.87
CA LYS A 27 8.96 14.24 0.54
C LYS A 27 7.66 15.04 0.59
N GLY A 28 6.60 14.42 1.12
CA GLY A 28 5.39 15.13 1.51
C GLY A 28 4.50 15.54 0.34
N GLY A 29 3.58 14.65 -0.07
CA GLY A 29 2.41 15.09 -0.82
C GLY A 29 1.67 16.17 0.00
N PRO A 30 1.00 17.13 -0.68
CA PRO A 30 0.36 18.25 0.00
C PRO A 30 -0.64 17.73 1.03
N SER A 31 -0.44 18.11 2.29
CA SER A 31 -1.44 17.91 3.34
C SER A 31 -2.73 18.55 2.88
N ARG A 32 -3.73 17.77 2.53
CA ARG A 32 -5.04 18.32 2.20
C ARG A 32 -5.64 18.93 3.46
N SER A 33 -6.07 20.17 3.36
CA SER A 33 -6.77 20.89 4.42
C SER A 33 -8.04 21.51 3.85
N PHE A 34 -9.08 21.56 4.64
CA PHE A 34 -10.30 22.29 4.33
C PHE A 34 -10.43 23.46 5.30
N GLY A 35 -10.39 24.70 4.78
CA GLY A 35 -10.41 25.89 5.64
C GLY A 35 -9.27 25.97 6.67
N GLY A 36 -8.08 25.41 6.36
CA GLY A 36 -6.94 25.39 7.28
C GLY A 36 -6.95 24.23 8.29
N VAL A 37 -8.02 23.45 8.37
CA VAL A 37 -8.11 22.26 9.23
C VAL A 37 -7.53 21.05 8.51
N PRO A 38 -6.57 20.31 9.11
CA PRO A 38 -5.98 19.15 8.49
C PRO A 38 -7.01 18.03 8.25
N ILE A 39 -6.88 17.32 7.13
CA ILE A 39 -7.65 16.13 6.84
C ILE A 39 -6.78 14.90 7.10
N PHE A 40 -7.34 13.92 7.80
CA PHE A 40 -6.79 12.59 8.00
C PHE A 40 -7.70 11.55 7.32
N TYR A 41 -7.12 10.68 6.53
CA TYR A 41 -7.83 9.58 5.85
C TYR A 41 -7.75 8.31 6.68
N GLU A 42 -8.87 7.88 7.22
CA GLU A 42 -8.97 6.65 8.02
C GLU A 42 -9.08 5.42 7.11
N CYS A 43 -8.08 4.53 7.20
CA CYS A 43 -7.99 3.33 6.36
C CYS A 43 -9.13 2.35 6.63
N GLN A 44 -9.94 2.05 5.61
CA GLN A 44 -11.05 1.09 5.67
C GLN A 44 -10.64 -0.33 5.25
N ARG A 45 -9.34 -0.62 5.09
CA ARG A 45 -8.82 -1.93 4.65
C ARG A 45 -9.38 -2.41 3.31
N CYS A 46 -9.69 -1.46 2.42
CA CYS A 46 -10.24 -1.75 1.09
C CYS A 46 -9.27 -2.47 0.14
N THR A 47 -8.00 -2.55 0.53
CA THR A 47 -6.89 -3.19 -0.22
C THR A 47 -6.56 -2.59 -1.59
N ALA A 48 -7.13 -1.44 -1.96
CA ALA A 48 -6.82 -0.78 -3.23
C ALA A 48 -5.31 -0.50 -3.39
N CYS A 49 -4.63 -0.05 -2.32
CA CYS A 49 -3.19 0.17 -2.32
C CYS A 49 -2.37 -1.12 -2.51
N CYS A 50 -2.93 -2.30 -2.18
CA CYS A 50 -2.28 -3.60 -2.38
C CYS A 50 -2.38 -4.09 -3.84
N ARG A 51 -3.25 -3.48 -4.63
CA ARG A 51 -3.47 -3.78 -6.06
C ARG A 51 -2.89 -2.71 -6.98
N TRP A 52 -2.44 -1.60 -6.39
CA TRP A 52 -1.81 -0.53 -7.16
C TRP A 52 -0.38 -0.94 -7.52
N PRO A 53 0.02 -0.78 -8.79
CA PRO A 53 1.39 -1.09 -9.20
C PRO A 53 2.38 -0.15 -8.53
N GLY A 54 3.41 -0.70 -7.92
CA GLY A 54 4.44 0.06 -7.24
C GLY A 54 5.18 -0.76 -6.19
N GLU A 55 6.39 -0.33 -5.88
CA GLU A 55 7.26 -1.02 -4.94
C GLU A 55 6.97 -0.59 -3.50
N VAL A 56 6.75 -1.55 -2.62
CA VAL A 56 6.70 -1.31 -1.19
C VAL A 56 8.09 -1.51 -0.60
N GLN A 57 8.78 -0.41 -0.34
CA GLN A 57 10.10 -0.41 0.26
C GLN A 57 10.02 -0.70 1.76
N LEU A 58 10.92 -1.57 2.23
CA LEU A 58 11.07 -1.86 3.64
C LEU A 58 12.14 -0.96 4.26
N ARG A 59 11.80 -0.35 5.38
CA ARG A 59 12.75 0.39 6.23
C ARG A 59 13.53 -0.58 7.11
N GLU A 60 14.59 -0.08 7.72
CA GLU A 60 15.39 -0.84 8.67
C GLU A 60 14.52 -1.47 9.78
N GLY A 61 14.77 -2.74 10.09
CA GLY A 61 14.03 -3.51 11.10
C GLY A 61 12.64 -4.00 10.67
N GLU A 62 12.11 -3.59 9.51
CA GLU A 62 10.79 -4.02 9.08
C GLU A 62 10.76 -5.47 8.59
N SER A 63 11.83 -5.94 7.96
CA SER A 63 11.98 -7.35 7.59
C SER A 63 11.96 -8.27 8.81
N ALA A 64 12.72 -7.92 9.85
CA ALA A 64 12.75 -8.67 11.11
C ALA A 64 11.37 -8.71 11.79
N ARG A 65 10.66 -7.56 11.83
CA ARG A 65 9.32 -7.46 12.41
C ARG A 65 8.29 -8.30 11.65
N LEU A 66 8.33 -8.28 10.33
CA LEU A 66 7.46 -9.08 9.48
C LEU A 66 7.76 -10.57 9.60
N ALA A 67 9.05 -10.94 9.66
CA ALA A 67 9.52 -12.32 9.86
C ALA A 67 9.01 -12.88 11.19
N ALA A 68 9.18 -12.13 12.28
CA ALA A 68 8.70 -12.51 13.61
C ALA A 68 7.17 -12.73 13.60
N PHE A 69 6.41 -11.86 12.96
CA PHE A 69 4.96 -12.01 12.82
C PHE A 69 4.58 -13.27 12.02
N LYS A 70 5.35 -13.60 10.98
CA LYS A 70 5.16 -14.81 10.16
C LYS A 70 5.76 -16.08 10.81
N LYS A 71 6.35 -15.95 11.99
CA LYS A 71 7.00 -17.06 12.74
C LYS A 71 8.10 -17.77 11.94
N MET A 72 8.96 -17.00 11.28
CA MET A 72 10.09 -17.50 10.51
C MET A 72 11.33 -16.65 10.77
N SER A 73 12.50 -17.12 10.33
CA SER A 73 13.74 -16.33 10.40
C SER A 73 13.68 -15.15 9.43
N GLU A 74 14.42 -14.08 9.75
CA GLU A 74 14.50 -12.91 8.86
C GLU A 74 15.11 -13.28 7.49
N SER A 75 16.12 -14.15 7.49
CA SER A 75 16.76 -14.64 6.25
C SER A 75 15.74 -15.36 5.35
N GLU A 76 14.92 -16.24 5.93
CA GLU A 76 13.85 -16.93 5.19
C GLU A 76 12.81 -15.95 4.66
N PHE A 77 12.42 -14.97 5.48
CA PHE A 77 11.49 -13.92 5.06
C PHE A 77 12.03 -13.13 3.87
N ILE A 78 13.28 -12.68 3.95
CA ILE A 78 13.93 -11.92 2.87
C ILE A 78 13.94 -12.75 1.58
N GLY A 79 14.33 -14.01 1.64
CA GLY A 79 14.38 -14.88 0.46
C GLY A 79 13.01 -15.12 -0.18
N ARG A 80 11.96 -15.24 0.62
CA ARG A 80 10.61 -15.59 0.15
C ARG A 80 9.78 -14.40 -0.28
N PHE A 81 9.83 -13.30 0.46
CA PHE A 81 8.86 -12.21 0.35
C PHE A 81 9.44 -10.90 -0.14
N THR A 82 10.76 -10.80 -0.30
CA THR A 82 11.41 -9.57 -0.74
C THR A 82 12.27 -9.78 -1.97
N ARG A 83 12.63 -8.69 -2.60
CA ARG A 83 13.69 -8.60 -3.60
C ARG A 83 14.50 -7.32 -3.36
N PRO A 84 15.76 -7.25 -3.82
CA PRO A 84 16.51 -6.00 -3.78
C PRO A 84 15.81 -4.90 -4.58
N THR A 85 15.98 -3.66 -4.14
CA THR A 85 15.67 -2.48 -4.95
C THR A 85 16.53 -2.47 -6.22
N ARG A 86 16.16 -1.65 -7.21
CA ARG A 86 16.92 -1.54 -8.46
C ARG A 86 18.37 -1.08 -8.23
N ASP A 87 18.59 -0.20 -7.28
CA ASP A 87 19.91 0.27 -6.85
C ASP A 87 20.64 -0.70 -5.91
N ARG A 88 19.97 -1.78 -5.48
CA ARG A 88 20.48 -2.81 -4.56
C ARG A 88 20.81 -2.34 -3.13
N PHE A 89 20.41 -1.14 -2.74
CA PHE A 89 20.65 -0.61 -1.39
C PHE A 89 19.52 -0.85 -0.41
N GLY A 90 18.41 -1.45 -0.85
CA GLY A 90 17.27 -1.72 -0.01
C GLY A 90 16.50 -2.97 -0.41
N LEU A 91 15.45 -3.24 0.32
CA LEU A 91 14.53 -4.35 0.07
C LEU A 91 13.14 -3.80 -0.27
N VAL A 92 12.49 -4.43 -1.22
CA VAL A 92 11.07 -4.21 -1.55
C VAL A 92 10.31 -5.51 -1.42
N LEU A 93 9.04 -5.42 -1.07
CA LEU A 93 8.15 -6.59 -1.09
C LEU A 93 8.01 -7.12 -2.51
N ARG A 94 7.91 -8.44 -2.64
CA ARG A 94 7.55 -9.07 -3.91
C ARG A 94 6.10 -8.80 -4.24
N GLU A 95 5.81 -8.92 -5.52
CA GLU A 95 4.48 -8.91 -6.07
C GLU A 95 4.11 -10.30 -6.55
N LYS A 96 2.83 -10.60 -6.58
CA LYS A 96 2.27 -11.78 -7.23
C LYS A 96 2.40 -11.66 -8.75
N ALA A 97 2.18 -12.74 -9.47
CA ALA A 97 2.23 -12.75 -10.95
C ALA A 97 1.24 -11.75 -11.60
N ASN A 98 0.17 -11.40 -10.90
CA ASN A 98 -0.82 -10.42 -11.34
C ASN A 98 -0.50 -8.97 -10.90
N GLY A 99 0.67 -8.71 -10.34
CA GLY A 99 1.11 -7.40 -9.87
C GLY A 99 0.58 -6.97 -8.50
N GLU A 100 -0.24 -7.79 -7.84
CA GLU A 100 -0.71 -7.51 -6.49
C GLU A 100 0.38 -7.75 -5.44
N CYS A 101 0.30 -7.04 -4.32
CA CYS A 101 1.17 -7.25 -3.18
C CYS A 101 1.14 -8.72 -2.72
N ILE A 102 2.32 -9.29 -2.42
CA ILE A 102 2.47 -10.69 -1.98
C ILE A 102 1.65 -11.01 -0.73
N PHE A 103 1.36 -10.02 0.12
CA PHE A 103 0.59 -10.18 1.36
C PHE A 103 -0.91 -9.90 1.21
N LEU A 104 -1.38 -9.61 0.01
CA LEU A 104 -2.81 -9.52 -0.23
C LEU A 104 -3.40 -10.94 -0.22
N ASP A 105 -4.32 -11.19 0.69
CA ASP A 105 -5.05 -12.45 0.80
C ASP A 105 -6.55 -12.18 0.64
N GLY A 106 -7.09 -12.55 -0.51
CA GLY A 106 -8.47 -12.25 -0.87
C GLY A 106 -8.76 -10.74 -0.82
N ARG A 107 -9.43 -10.31 0.23
CA ARG A 107 -9.84 -8.91 0.46
C ARG A 107 -9.17 -8.29 1.69
N ASP A 108 -8.07 -8.84 2.15
CA ASP A 108 -7.37 -8.33 3.34
C ASP A 108 -5.84 -8.42 3.19
N CYS A 109 -5.15 -7.68 4.06
CA CYS A 109 -3.70 -7.74 4.18
C CYS A 109 -3.31 -8.74 5.27
N SER A 110 -2.66 -9.84 4.90
CA SER A 110 -2.26 -10.91 5.84
C SER A 110 -1.21 -10.47 6.88
N VAL A 111 -0.61 -9.30 6.71
CA VAL A 111 0.33 -8.69 7.66
C VAL A 111 -0.18 -7.36 8.22
N GLN A 112 -1.49 -7.13 8.21
CA GLN A 112 -2.11 -5.88 8.63
C GLN A 112 -1.60 -5.34 9.98
N PRO A 113 -1.41 -6.14 11.04
CA PRO A 113 -0.93 -5.65 12.34
C PRO A 113 0.50 -5.10 12.29
N VAL A 114 1.32 -5.60 11.38
CA VAL A 114 2.75 -5.29 11.25
C VAL A 114 3.12 -4.74 9.88
N LYS A 115 2.15 -4.27 9.10
CA LYS A 115 2.38 -3.79 7.74
C LYS A 115 3.49 -2.73 7.70
N PRO A 116 4.25 -2.65 6.59
CA PRO A 116 5.33 -1.68 6.43
C PRO A 116 4.89 -0.23 6.66
N GLN A 117 5.82 0.62 7.08
CA GLN A 117 5.55 2.03 7.35
C GLN A 117 5.01 2.75 6.11
N GLN A 118 5.55 2.47 4.93
CA GLN A 118 5.03 3.01 3.68
C GLN A 118 3.53 2.72 3.50
N CYS A 119 3.08 1.51 3.84
CA CYS A 119 1.65 1.15 3.77
C CYS A 119 0.80 1.85 4.85
N ARG A 120 1.38 2.22 5.99
CA ARG A 120 0.70 2.97 7.07
C ARG A 120 0.55 4.43 6.74
N GLU A 121 1.55 4.98 6.08
CA GLU A 121 1.61 6.38 5.66
C GLU A 121 0.62 6.71 4.54
N PHE A 122 0.22 5.71 3.76
CA PHE A 122 -0.76 5.90 2.69
C PHE A 122 -2.18 6.03 3.26
N PRO A 123 -3.01 6.97 2.79
CA PRO A 123 -2.71 8.03 1.81
C PRO A 123 -2.34 9.37 2.48
N ASN A 124 -2.02 9.38 3.78
CA ASN A 124 -1.87 10.58 4.61
C ASN A 124 -0.55 11.34 4.44
N LEU A 125 0.56 10.63 4.24
CA LEU A 125 1.88 11.21 4.02
C LEU A 125 2.34 11.14 2.57
N TRP A 126 1.83 10.18 1.83
CA TRP A 126 2.03 10.06 0.40
C TRP A 126 0.78 9.49 -0.25
N ASN A 127 0.56 9.82 -1.50
CA ASN A 127 -0.52 9.27 -2.32
C ASN A 127 -0.16 9.42 -3.80
N PHE A 128 -0.99 8.87 -4.66
CA PHE A 128 -0.88 9.02 -6.11
C PHE A 128 -2.10 9.77 -6.67
N PRO A 129 -1.96 10.45 -7.82
CA PRO A 129 -3.08 11.16 -8.42
C PRO A 129 -4.29 10.26 -8.64
N GLY A 130 -5.45 10.67 -8.15
CA GLY A 130 -6.70 9.92 -8.31
C GLY A 130 -6.91 8.79 -7.29
N PHE A 131 -6.10 8.72 -6.22
CA PHE A 131 -6.25 7.68 -5.19
C PHE A 131 -7.66 7.67 -4.58
N GLU A 132 -8.34 8.80 -4.48
CA GLU A 132 -9.69 8.91 -3.91
C GLU A 132 -10.74 8.13 -4.71
N LYS A 133 -10.49 7.87 -5.98
CA LYS A 133 -11.39 7.05 -6.82
C LYS A 133 -11.26 5.55 -6.54
N LEU A 134 -10.15 5.14 -5.95
CA LEU A 134 -9.80 3.74 -5.71
C LEU A 134 -9.82 3.37 -4.23
N CYS A 135 -9.35 4.29 -3.38
CA CYS A 135 -9.24 4.08 -1.95
C CYS A 135 -10.53 4.48 -1.24
N GLN A 136 -11.05 3.58 -0.40
CA GLN A 136 -12.26 3.81 0.40
C GLN A 136 -11.95 4.45 1.77
N ALA A 137 -10.77 5.05 1.92
CA ALA A 137 -10.43 5.74 3.17
C ALA A 137 -11.40 6.90 3.43
N ILE A 138 -11.85 7.01 4.67
CA ILE A 138 -12.82 8.04 5.08
C ILE A 138 -12.06 9.30 5.50
N PRO A 139 -12.28 10.45 4.85
CA PRO A 139 -11.69 11.70 5.28
C PRO A 139 -12.33 12.19 6.58
N ARG A 140 -11.50 12.53 7.57
CA ARG A 140 -11.92 13.18 8.82
C ARG A 140 -11.15 14.48 8.99
N MET A 141 -11.84 15.54 9.42
CA MET A 141 -11.19 16.73 9.95
C MET A 141 -10.66 16.43 11.34
N VAL A 142 -9.39 16.73 11.58
CA VAL A 142 -8.71 16.46 12.84
C VAL A 142 -7.91 17.70 13.26
N SER A 143 -7.59 17.85 14.55
CA SER A 143 -6.65 18.90 14.96
C SER A 143 -5.26 18.61 14.41
N ARG A 144 -4.39 19.61 14.44
CA ARG A 144 -2.99 19.43 14.03
C ARG A 144 -2.29 18.42 14.93
N GLU A 145 -2.51 18.51 16.22
CA GLU A 145 -1.93 17.66 17.25
C GLU A 145 -2.44 16.22 17.09
N GLU A 146 -3.75 16.04 16.86
CA GLU A 146 -4.34 14.73 16.60
C GLU A 146 -3.76 14.11 15.33
N ARG A 147 -3.62 14.89 14.25
CA ARG A 147 -3.02 14.41 13.02
C ARG A 147 -1.58 13.93 13.21
N GLU A 148 -0.76 14.68 13.96
CA GLU A 148 0.61 14.32 14.27
C GLU A 148 0.69 13.00 15.03
N GLN A 149 -0.19 12.78 16.01
CA GLN A 149 -0.28 11.52 16.76
C GLN A 149 -0.70 10.34 15.89
N LEU A 150 -1.67 10.54 14.98
CA LEU A 150 -2.17 9.51 14.08
C LEU A 150 -1.13 9.09 13.00
N ILE A 151 -0.27 10.03 12.59
CA ILE A 151 0.75 9.83 11.56
C ILE A 151 2.09 9.38 12.18
N ALA A 152 2.31 9.65 13.46
CA ALA A 152 3.56 9.30 14.13
C ALA A 152 3.99 7.87 13.81
N PRO A 153 5.27 7.62 13.51
CA PRO A 153 5.77 6.27 13.30
C PRO A 153 5.36 5.39 14.48
N ALA A 154 4.76 4.27 14.20
CA ALA A 154 4.47 3.31 15.26
C ALA A 154 5.80 2.75 15.78
N THR A 155 6.33 3.34 16.84
CA THR A 155 7.54 2.92 17.53
C THR A 155 7.32 1.69 18.41
N GLY A 156 6.21 0.99 18.25
CA GLY A 156 5.84 -0.21 19.00
C GLY A 156 5.05 -1.20 18.16
N PRO A 157 4.72 -2.38 18.72
CA PRO A 157 3.83 -3.33 18.07
C PRO A 157 2.52 -2.61 17.74
N CYS A 158 2.01 -2.81 16.52
CA CYS A 158 0.77 -2.20 16.08
C CYS A 158 -0.31 -2.47 17.11
N ARG A 159 -0.83 -1.41 17.72
CA ARG A 159 -2.07 -1.54 18.48
C ARG A 159 -3.11 -2.06 17.48
N ALA A 160 -3.54 -3.30 17.68
CA ALA A 160 -4.71 -3.82 17.02
C ALA A 160 -5.85 -2.87 17.40
N GLY A 161 -6.28 -2.05 16.44
CA GLY A 161 -7.50 -1.27 16.57
C GLY A 161 -8.61 -2.26 16.86
N GLY A 162 -9.01 -2.34 18.13
CA GLY A 162 -10.05 -3.24 18.59
C GLY A 162 -11.35 -2.86 17.91
N ARG A 163 -11.74 -3.64 16.91
CA ARG A 163 -13.15 -3.84 16.66
C ARG A 163 -13.63 -4.85 17.70
N THR A 164 -14.27 -4.37 18.77
CA THR A 164 -15.17 -5.19 19.55
C THR A 164 -16.21 -5.74 18.58
N ALA A 165 -16.18 -7.05 18.36
CA ALA A 165 -17.27 -7.73 17.68
C ALA A 165 -18.55 -7.43 18.47
N PRO A 166 -19.68 -7.13 17.79
CA PRO A 166 -20.94 -7.01 18.48
C PRO A 166 -21.23 -8.33 19.18
N ALA A 167 -21.49 -8.26 20.51
CA ALA A 167 -21.91 -9.40 21.28
C ALA A 167 -23.15 -10.00 20.61
N SER A 168 -23.11 -11.28 20.29
CA SER A 168 -24.26 -12.04 19.85
C SER A 168 -25.33 -11.94 20.94
N VAL A 169 -26.43 -11.28 20.65
CA VAL A 169 -27.64 -11.35 21.46
C VAL A 169 -28.24 -12.70 21.18
N VAL A 170 -28.31 -13.52 22.24
CA VAL A 170 -29.06 -14.78 22.28
C VAL A 170 -30.54 -14.44 22.35
#